data_6033b28391e3a83cc09000b87d5ac0a2
#
_entry.id   6033b28391e3a83cc09000b87d5ac0a2
#
_cell.length_a   1.000
_cell.length_b   1.000
_cell.length_c   1.000
_cell.angle_alpha   90.00
_cell.angle_beta   90.00
_cell.angle_gamma   90.00
#
_symmetry.space_group_name_H-M   'P 1'
#
loop_
_entity.id
_entity.type
_entity.pdbx_description
1 polymer ?
#
loop_
_entity_poly.entity_id
_entity_poly.type
_entity_poly.pdbx_seq_one_letter_code
_entity_poly.pdbx_strand_id
1 'polypeptide(L)'
;MNYKNIVVTGGAGFIGSNFVRYLKETYKDIQITILDNLTYASSMKTIEDLLDDRVSFYKLDIANELALSNYIDEGVDLIVHFAAESFNDKSLHDTSVFVKSNIVGTHNLLELARKYDIRFHHISTDEVYGDFPLESKDKFTEKTQYNPSSPYA
;
A
#
# COMPACT_ATOMS: atom_id res chain seq x y z
N MET A 1 19.89 4.29 5.57
CA MET A 1 18.46 4.32 5.92
C MET A 1 18.36 3.96 7.41
N ASN A 2 17.50 4.65 8.17
CA ASN A 2 17.39 4.35 9.62
C ASN A 2 16.41 3.21 9.94
N TYR A 3 15.61 2.78 8.96
CA TYR A 3 14.64 1.71 9.10
C TYR A 3 15.29 0.35 8.81
N LYS A 4 15.02 -0.65 9.63
CA LYS A 4 15.55 -2.01 9.52
C LYS A 4 14.48 -3.03 9.17
N ASN A 5 13.29 -2.90 9.75
CA ASN A 5 12.15 -3.80 9.57
C ASN A 5 11.01 -3.07 8.86
N ILE A 6 10.78 -3.41 7.61
CA ILE A 6 9.82 -2.69 6.75
C ILE A 6 8.70 -3.64 6.35
N VAL A 7 7.47 -3.23 6.61
CA VAL A 7 6.27 -3.89 6.08
C VAL A 7 5.84 -3.19 4.79
N VAL A 8 5.66 -3.95 3.72
CA VAL A 8 5.17 -3.46 2.43
C VAL A 8 3.85 -4.14 2.12
N THR A 9 2.75 -3.42 2.21
CA THR A 9 1.44 -3.96 1.81
C THR A 9 1.20 -3.74 0.32
N GLY A 10 0.55 -4.69 -0.36
CA GLY A 10 0.41 -4.66 -1.82
C GLY A 10 1.73 -4.91 -2.57
N GLY A 11 2.69 -5.54 -1.89
CA GLY A 11 4.04 -5.74 -2.40
C GLY A 11 4.16 -6.79 -3.52
N ALA A 12 3.11 -7.56 -3.80
CA ALA A 12 3.04 -8.47 -4.97
C ALA A 12 2.39 -7.83 -6.20
N GLY A 13 1.89 -6.59 -6.08
CA GLY A 13 1.38 -5.79 -7.19
C GLY A 13 2.50 -5.15 -8.03
N PHE A 14 2.13 -4.46 -9.12
CA PHE A 14 3.09 -3.89 -10.06
C PHE A 14 4.05 -2.88 -9.40
N ILE A 15 3.52 -1.86 -8.73
CA ILE A 15 4.36 -0.82 -8.12
C ILE A 15 5.08 -1.37 -6.88
N GLY A 16 4.34 -2.07 -6.00
CA GLY A 16 4.88 -2.60 -4.74
C GLY A 16 6.04 -3.58 -4.95
N SER A 17 5.96 -4.50 -5.93
CA SER A 17 7.03 -5.46 -6.21
C SER A 17 8.30 -4.79 -6.72
N ASN A 18 8.17 -3.76 -7.56
CA ASN A 18 9.31 -2.97 -8.02
C ASN A 18 9.95 -2.16 -6.88
N PHE A 19 9.13 -1.66 -5.95
CA PHE A 19 9.63 -0.99 -4.76
C PHE A 19 10.39 -1.95 -3.83
N VAL A 20 9.86 -3.16 -3.60
CA VAL A 20 10.55 -4.21 -2.83
C VAL A 20 11.89 -4.58 -3.47
N ARG A 21 11.91 -4.75 -4.79
CA ARG A 21 13.14 -5.01 -5.55
C ARG A 21 14.17 -3.90 -5.34
N TYR A 22 13.77 -2.64 -5.52
CA TYR A 22 14.62 -1.50 -5.28
C TYR A 22 15.18 -1.47 -3.85
N LEU A 23 14.36 -1.71 -2.84
CA LEU A 23 14.81 -1.77 -1.45
C LEU A 23 15.84 -2.87 -1.22
N LYS A 24 15.54 -4.09 -1.70
CA LYS A 24 16.41 -5.26 -1.56
C LYS A 24 17.79 -5.07 -2.20
N GLU A 25 17.81 -4.45 -3.39
CA GLU A 25 19.04 -4.17 -4.14
C GLU A 25 19.87 -3.05 -3.50
N THR A 26 19.20 -2.00 -3.03
CA THR A 26 19.85 -0.78 -2.52
C THR A 26 20.34 -0.93 -1.09
N TYR A 27 19.56 -1.60 -0.22
CA TYR A 27 19.83 -1.70 1.22
C TYR A 27 20.06 -3.16 1.62
N LYS A 28 21.25 -3.46 2.16
CA LYS A 28 21.64 -4.84 2.48
C LYS A 28 21.26 -5.27 3.91
N ASP A 29 21.00 -4.30 4.80
CA ASP A 29 20.78 -4.54 6.23
C ASP A 29 19.30 -4.36 6.65
N ILE A 30 18.35 -4.53 5.72
CA ILE A 30 16.93 -4.41 6.01
C ILE A 30 16.22 -5.75 5.86
N GLN A 31 15.18 -5.94 6.67
CA GLN A 31 14.20 -7.02 6.57
C GLN A 31 12.92 -6.46 5.95
N ILE A 32 12.33 -7.16 5.03
CA ILE A 32 11.11 -6.74 4.33
C ILE A 32 10.05 -7.83 4.51
N THR A 33 8.91 -7.43 5.04
CA THR A 33 7.72 -8.28 5.11
C THR A 33 6.70 -7.80 4.09
N ILE A 34 6.39 -8.61 3.10
CA ILE A 34 5.36 -8.34 2.10
C ILE A 34 4.03 -8.90 2.61
N LEU A 35 3.01 -8.05 2.68
CA LEU A 35 1.63 -8.44 2.96
C LEU A 35 0.77 -8.15 1.73
N ASP A 36 0.16 -9.19 1.12
CA ASP A 36 -0.65 -9.03 -0.08
C ASP A 36 -1.77 -10.08 -0.11
N ASN A 37 -2.94 -9.71 -0.55
CA ASN A 37 -4.09 -10.61 -0.62
C ASN A 37 -4.10 -11.49 -1.88
N LEU A 38 -3.19 -11.25 -2.84
CA LEU A 38 -3.11 -11.91 -4.15
C LEU A 38 -4.45 -11.83 -4.91
N THR A 39 -4.95 -10.63 -5.09
CA THR A 39 -6.12 -10.36 -5.93
C THR A 39 -5.75 -10.40 -7.42
N TYR A 40 -6.68 -10.03 -8.29
CA TYR A 40 -6.43 -9.97 -9.75
C TYR A 40 -5.27 -9.05 -10.16
N ALA A 41 -4.91 -8.07 -9.31
CA ALA A 41 -3.87 -7.07 -9.60
C ALA A 41 -2.47 -7.48 -9.12
N SER A 42 -2.32 -8.65 -8.48
CA SER A 42 -1.05 -9.12 -7.92
C SER A 42 -0.78 -10.60 -8.22
N SER A 43 0.48 -11.01 -8.15
CA SER A 43 0.88 -12.38 -8.45
C SER A 43 2.15 -12.77 -7.68
N MET A 44 2.23 -14.03 -7.24
CA MET A 44 3.48 -14.58 -6.68
C MET A 44 4.64 -14.50 -7.66
N LYS A 45 4.39 -14.61 -8.96
CA LYS A 45 5.43 -14.55 -10.01
C LYS A 45 6.19 -13.22 -10.04
N THR A 46 5.62 -12.14 -9.51
CA THR A 46 6.28 -10.82 -9.49
C THR A 46 7.30 -10.69 -8.37
N ILE A 47 7.24 -11.57 -7.36
CA ILE A 47 8.07 -11.50 -6.15
C ILE A 47 8.83 -12.78 -5.82
N GLU A 48 8.57 -13.90 -6.50
CA GLU A 48 9.17 -15.20 -6.15
C GLU A 48 10.71 -15.18 -6.18
N ASP A 49 11.30 -14.39 -7.07
CA ASP A 49 12.75 -14.16 -7.18
C ASP A 49 13.31 -13.21 -6.10
N LEU A 50 12.43 -12.53 -5.38
CA LEU A 50 12.80 -11.60 -4.31
C LEU A 50 12.88 -12.29 -2.94
N LEU A 51 12.19 -13.44 -2.78
CA LEU A 51 12.08 -14.11 -1.49
C LEU A 51 13.39 -14.76 -1.08
N ASP A 52 13.86 -14.46 0.12
CA ASP A 52 15.06 -15.02 0.74
C ASP A 52 15.00 -14.85 2.27
N ASP A 53 16.14 -14.90 2.95
CA ASP A 53 16.26 -14.69 4.39
C ASP A 53 15.98 -13.24 4.85
N ARG A 54 15.93 -12.29 3.91
CA ARG A 54 15.62 -10.86 4.16
C ARG A 54 14.24 -10.43 3.68
N VAL A 55 13.61 -11.18 2.78
CA VAL A 55 12.31 -10.82 2.19
C VAL A 55 11.33 -11.97 2.39
N SER A 56 10.34 -11.75 3.23
CA SER A 56 9.27 -12.70 3.52
C SER A 56 7.95 -12.25 2.88
N PHE A 57 7.10 -13.21 2.52
CA PHE A 57 5.78 -12.96 1.98
C PHE A 57 4.72 -13.69 2.81
N TYR A 58 3.62 -12.98 3.08
CA TYR A 58 2.42 -13.56 3.72
C TYR A 58 1.16 -13.13 2.96
N LYS A 59 0.34 -14.11 2.58
CA LYS A 59 -0.97 -13.85 1.99
C LYS A 59 -1.92 -13.36 3.07
N LEU A 60 -2.35 -12.09 2.96
CA LEU A 60 -3.14 -11.45 3.99
C LEU A 60 -4.03 -10.35 3.40
N ASP A 61 -5.28 -10.28 3.86
CA ASP A 61 -6.20 -9.18 3.60
C ASP A 61 -6.04 -8.12 4.71
N ILE A 62 -5.63 -6.91 4.36
CA ILE A 62 -5.42 -5.81 5.31
C ILE A 62 -6.71 -5.38 6.04
N ALA A 63 -7.88 -5.73 5.52
CA ALA A 63 -9.14 -5.54 6.23
C ALA A 63 -9.34 -6.53 7.40
N ASN A 64 -8.47 -7.51 7.57
CA ASN A 64 -8.49 -8.43 8.71
C ASN A 64 -7.49 -7.96 9.78
N GLU A 65 -7.99 -7.16 10.72
CA GLU A 65 -7.20 -6.58 11.82
C GLU A 65 -6.46 -7.63 12.66
N LEU A 66 -7.14 -8.71 13.01
CA LEU A 66 -6.54 -9.79 13.83
C LEU A 66 -5.38 -10.48 13.11
N ALA A 67 -5.48 -10.65 11.79
CA ALA A 67 -4.40 -11.24 11.01
C ALA A 67 -3.21 -10.27 10.88
N LEU A 68 -3.45 -8.96 10.74
CA LEU A 68 -2.39 -7.94 10.67
C LEU A 68 -1.53 -7.90 11.94
N SER A 69 -2.13 -8.05 13.12
CA SER A 69 -1.41 -7.99 14.40
C SER A 69 -0.38 -9.11 14.60
N ASN A 70 -0.38 -10.14 13.75
CA ASN A 70 0.65 -11.17 13.78
C ASN A 70 1.95 -10.75 13.04
N TYR A 71 1.90 -9.66 12.28
CA TYR A 71 3.01 -9.21 11.42
C TYR A 71 3.41 -7.75 11.66
N ILE A 72 2.64 -7.01 12.45
CA ILE A 72 2.88 -5.61 12.76
C ILE A 72 2.86 -5.43 14.27
N ASP A 73 4.05 -5.21 14.84
CA ASP A 73 4.32 -5.02 16.26
C ASP A 73 5.37 -3.92 16.48
N GLU A 74 5.85 -3.78 17.69
CA GLU A 74 6.89 -2.80 18.07
C GLU A 74 8.25 -2.99 17.39
N GLY A 75 8.46 -4.13 16.73
CA GLY A 75 9.68 -4.40 15.95
C GLY A 75 9.65 -3.83 14.54
N VAL A 76 8.51 -3.33 14.06
CA VAL A 76 8.36 -2.72 12.73
C VAL A 76 8.71 -1.23 12.77
N ASP A 77 9.62 -0.79 11.91
CA ASP A 77 10.05 0.60 11.83
C ASP A 77 9.25 1.45 10.83
N LEU A 78 8.79 0.81 9.76
CA LEU A 78 8.13 1.50 8.64
C LEU A 78 7.09 0.61 7.99
N ILE A 79 5.91 1.17 7.76
CA ILE A 79 4.89 0.59 6.87
C ILE A 79 4.85 1.43 5.60
N VAL A 80 5.04 0.78 4.42
CA VAL A 80 4.81 1.40 3.11
C VAL A 80 3.58 0.74 2.49
N HIS A 81 2.52 1.53 2.36
CA HIS A 81 1.19 1.03 2.03
C HIS A 81 0.85 1.26 0.56
N PHE A 82 0.96 0.18 -0.26
CA PHE A 82 0.54 0.14 -1.67
C PHE A 82 -0.77 -0.62 -1.88
N ALA A 83 -1.22 -1.43 -0.89
CA ALA A 83 -2.41 -2.24 -1.06
C ALA A 83 -3.65 -1.37 -1.24
N ALA A 84 -4.29 -1.50 -2.39
CA ALA A 84 -5.53 -0.80 -2.73
C ALA A 84 -6.30 -1.55 -3.82
N GLU A 85 -7.60 -1.40 -3.84
CA GLU A 85 -8.38 -1.56 -5.06
C GLU A 85 -8.23 -0.25 -5.84
N SER A 86 -7.73 -0.34 -7.08
CA SER A 86 -7.33 0.84 -7.87
C SER A 86 -7.95 0.91 -9.27
N PHE A 87 -8.82 -0.05 -9.62
CA PHE A 87 -9.50 -0.04 -10.91
C PHE A 87 -10.73 0.89 -10.85
N ASN A 88 -10.54 2.15 -11.24
CA ASN A 88 -11.55 3.21 -11.08
C ASN A 88 -12.91 2.85 -11.67
N ASP A 89 -12.99 2.35 -12.93
CA ASP A 89 -14.26 1.98 -13.54
C ASP A 89 -15.05 0.95 -12.73
N LYS A 90 -14.35 -0.02 -12.11
CA LYS A 90 -14.96 -1.00 -11.21
C LYS A 90 -15.58 -0.35 -9.98
N SER A 91 -15.00 0.75 -9.50
CA SER A 91 -15.51 1.47 -8.33
C SER A 91 -16.92 2.02 -8.53
N LEU A 92 -17.30 2.33 -9.77
CA LEU A 92 -18.63 2.82 -10.12
C LEU A 92 -19.69 1.72 -10.08
N HIS A 93 -19.31 0.44 -10.14
CA HIS A 93 -20.24 -0.72 -10.15
C HIS A 93 -20.28 -1.46 -8.81
N ASP A 94 -19.15 -1.60 -8.13
CA ASP A 94 -19.04 -2.26 -6.83
C ASP A 94 -18.12 -1.48 -5.91
N THR A 95 -18.71 -0.63 -5.07
CA THR A 95 -18.00 0.20 -4.10
C THR A 95 -17.51 -0.57 -2.88
N SER A 96 -18.12 -1.75 -2.59
CA SER A 96 -17.91 -2.46 -1.32
C SER A 96 -16.46 -2.92 -1.15
N VAL A 97 -15.84 -3.40 -2.23
CA VAL A 97 -14.44 -3.84 -2.21
C VAL A 97 -13.46 -2.67 -1.98
N PHE A 98 -13.81 -1.47 -2.48
CA PHE A 98 -13.03 -0.25 -2.26
C PHE A 98 -13.12 0.22 -0.80
N VAL A 99 -14.34 0.26 -0.25
CA VAL A 99 -14.54 0.57 1.17
C VAL A 99 -13.78 -0.41 2.05
N LYS A 100 -13.89 -1.71 1.77
CA LYS A 100 -13.22 -2.75 2.54
C LYS A 100 -11.69 -2.59 2.47
N SER A 101 -11.12 -2.50 1.28
CA SER A 101 -9.68 -2.45 1.09
C SER A 101 -9.11 -1.07 1.44
N ASN A 102 -9.62 0.01 0.80
CA ASN A 102 -9.00 1.32 0.86
C ASN A 102 -9.35 2.10 2.12
N ILE A 103 -10.51 1.85 2.75
CA ILE A 103 -10.91 2.52 3.99
C ILE A 103 -10.62 1.63 5.19
N VAL A 104 -11.27 0.47 5.30
CA VAL A 104 -11.12 -0.39 6.49
C VAL A 104 -9.69 -0.92 6.60
N GLY A 105 -9.10 -1.40 5.50
CA GLY A 105 -7.72 -1.88 5.48
C GLY A 105 -6.71 -0.80 5.87
N THR A 106 -6.84 0.40 5.32
CA THR A 106 -5.97 1.54 5.66
C THR A 106 -6.16 1.96 7.12
N HIS A 107 -7.40 2.00 7.60
CA HIS A 107 -7.70 2.30 9.01
C HIS A 107 -7.01 1.32 9.96
N ASN A 108 -7.11 0.01 9.71
CA ASN A 108 -6.46 -1.01 10.53
C ASN A 108 -4.94 -0.82 10.60
N LEU A 109 -4.31 -0.52 9.45
CA LEU A 109 -2.87 -0.26 9.39
C LEU A 109 -2.48 1.01 10.16
N LEU A 110 -3.29 2.08 10.08
CA LEU A 110 -3.07 3.33 10.81
C LEU A 110 -3.21 3.12 12.32
N GLU A 111 -4.18 2.32 12.77
CA GLU A 111 -4.34 2.01 14.20
C GLU A 111 -3.14 1.23 14.75
N LEU A 112 -2.61 0.25 13.99
CA LEU A 112 -1.40 -0.45 14.38
C LEU A 112 -0.17 0.47 14.36
N ALA A 113 -0.03 1.32 13.34
CA ALA A 113 1.03 2.30 13.26
C ALA A 113 1.00 3.27 14.45
N ARG A 114 -0.19 3.76 14.83
CA ARG A 114 -0.38 4.61 16.01
C ARG A 114 -0.08 3.89 17.31
N LYS A 115 -0.51 2.62 17.43
CA LYS A 115 -0.31 1.81 18.65
C LYS A 115 1.15 1.57 18.96
N TYR A 116 1.96 1.32 17.92
CA TYR A 116 3.37 0.95 18.07
C TYR A 116 4.35 2.05 17.66
N ASP A 117 3.85 3.28 17.42
CA ASP A 117 4.64 4.45 16.97
C ASP A 117 5.47 4.17 15.69
N ILE A 118 4.86 3.46 14.73
CA ILE A 118 5.50 3.08 13.47
C ILE A 118 5.35 4.20 12.44
N ARG A 119 6.42 4.51 11.72
CA ARG A 119 6.35 5.42 10.57
C ARG A 119 5.44 4.83 9.50
N PHE A 120 4.48 5.63 9.02
CA PHE A 120 3.54 5.23 7.98
C PHE A 120 3.74 6.05 6.70
N HIS A 121 3.92 5.38 5.56
CA HIS A 121 4.01 5.99 4.25
C HIS A 121 2.86 5.46 3.38
N HIS A 122 1.86 6.30 3.16
CA HIS A 122 0.70 5.98 2.32
C HIS A 122 0.97 6.37 0.87
N ILE A 123 0.81 5.42 -0.05
CA ILE A 123 0.86 5.66 -1.49
C ILE A 123 -0.56 5.97 -1.95
N SER A 124 -0.83 7.23 -2.15
CA SER A 124 -2.13 7.76 -2.58
C SER A 124 -2.20 7.91 -4.10
N THR A 125 -3.19 8.62 -4.60
CA THR A 125 -3.45 8.86 -6.02
C THR A 125 -3.70 10.35 -6.27
N ASP A 126 -3.39 10.83 -7.46
CA ASP A 126 -3.73 12.18 -7.91
C ASP A 126 -5.25 12.36 -8.15
N GLU A 127 -5.99 11.28 -8.32
CA GLU A 127 -7.45 11.35 -8.47
C GLU A 127 -8.17 11.96 -7.25
N VAL A 128 -7.52 12.01 -6.09
CA VAL A 128 -8.06 12.73 -4.91
C VAL A 128 -8.25 14.23 -5.16
N TYR A 129 -7.56 14.79 -6.18
CA TYR A 129 -7.68 16.20 -6.54
C TYR A 129 -8.80 16.47 -7.57
N GLY A 130 -9.38 15.42 -8.19
CA GLY A 130 -10.40 15.54 -9.23
C GLY A 130 -9.79 15.88 -10.58
N ASP A 131 -10.53 16.63 -11.40
CA ASP A 131 -10.19 16.94 -12.78
C ASP A 131 -9.98 18.43 -13.01
N PHE A 132 -9.07 18.76 -13.94
CA PHE A 132 -8.99 20.07 -14.56
C PHE A 132 -9.71 20.09 -15.91
N PRO A 133 -10.19 21.27 -16.37
CA PRO A 133 -10.62 21.41 -17.75
C PRO A 133 -9.52 21.00 -18.74
N LEU A 134 -9.90 20.37 -19.85
CA LEU A 134 -8.95 19.85 -20.86
C LEU A 134 -7.95 20.88 -21.38
N GLU A 135 -8.37 22.15 -21.45
CA GLU A 135 -7.53 23.27 -21.93
C GLU A 135 -6.67 23.87 -20.81
N SER A 136 -6.83 23.44 -19.56
CA SER A 136 -6.04 23.96 -18.45
C SER A 136 -4.58 23.53 -18.59
N LYS A 137 -3.69 24.46 -18.27
CA LYS A 137 -2.25 24.22 -18.11
C LYS A 137 -1.84 24.04 -16.65
N ASP A 138 -2.80 24.11 -15.74
CA ASP A 138 -2.56 23.94 -14.31
C ASP A 138 -2.13 22.50 -14.00
N LYS A 139 -1.45 22.35 -12.88
CA LYS A 139 -0.99 21.06 -12.35
C LYS A 139 -1.40 20.94 -10.88
N PHE A 140 -1.67 19.74 -10.47
CA PHE A 140 -1.87 19.44 -9.05
C PHE A 140 -0.58 19.69 -8.26
N THR A 141 -0.74 20.18 -7.07
CA THR A 141 0.33 20.42 -6.09
C THR A 141 -0.15 19.98 -4.72
N GLU A 142 0.74 19.94 -3.74
CA GLU A 142 0.41 19.63 -2.35
C GLU A 142 -0.56 20.62 -1.70
N LYS A 143 -0.82 21.76 -2.34
CA LYS A 143 -1.78 22.79 -1.90
C LYS A 143 -3.11 22.72 -2.63
N THR A 144 -3.24 21.87 -3.64
CA THR A 144 -4.49 21.69 -4.38
C THR A 144 -5.55 21.10 -3.45
N GLN A 145 -6.74 21.67 -3.46
CA GLN A 145 -7.86 21.18 -2.67
C GLN A 145 -8.32 19.81 -3.18
N TYR A 146 -8.64 18.89 -2.27
CA TYR A 146 -9.23 17.61 -2.63
C TYR A 146 -10.64 17.81 -3.23
N ASN A 147 -10.89 17.14 -4.34
CA ASN A 147 -12.16 17.19 -5.06
C ASN A 147 -12.43 15.83 -5.76
N PRO A 148 -12.48 14.71 -5.02
CA PRO A 148 -12.63 13.38 -5.61
C PRO A 148 -13.94 13.27 -6.40
N SER A 149 -13.90 12.61 -7.56
CA SER A 149 -15.04 12.43 -8.47
C SER A 149 -15.52 10.98 -8.59
N SER A 150 -14.85 10.05 -7.94
CA SER A 150 -15.21 8.62 -7.97
C SER A 150 -15.11 7.98 -6.58
N PRO A 151 -15.74 6.81 -6.36
CA PRO A 151 -15.60 6.05 -5.11
C PRO A 151 -14.16 5.55 -4.85
N TYR A 152 -13.33 5.45 -5.89
CA TYR A 152 -11.91 5.14 -5.75
C TYR A 152 -11.13 6.34 -5.20
N ALA A 153 -11.37 7.51 -5.76
CA ALA A 153 -10.73 8.76 -5.38
C ALA A 153 -11.12 9.23 -3.96
#